data_587902fabe07fa69a4bc5ace03258774
#
_entry.id   587902fabe07fa69a4bc5ace03258774
#
_cell.length_a   1.000
_cell.length_b   1.000
_cell.length_c   1.000
_cell.angle_alpha   90.00
_cell.angle_beta   90.00
_cell.angle_gamma   90.00
#
_symmetry.space_group_name_H-M   'P 1'
#
loop_
_entity.id
_entity.type
_entity.pdbx_description
1 polymer ?
#
loop_
_entity_poly.entity_id
_entity_poly.type
_entity_poly.pdbx_seq_one_letter_code
_entity_poly.pdbx_strand_id
1 'polypeptide(L)'
;MHAEYDVIVVGSGIAGCVAASCAAEAHPAGRVLLASDGPLFSGSSFFRGTWGLGLIAPADDADAADLAASIAEVGCHQLDGQLVESFVAGIEPAVQRLEAWGVQLRRAAQGTADQREYIPCFDHKHRSWRGLECASFKEVLGARLQGQGVHRRGGLELLDIRTDDSGAVCGALFWDEREGAFMQLGCRALVLAGGGAGSLFSRRLTSGDCRATMQALAAGAGASLVNMEFMQFMPGMVSPRKGLVFNEKTFKYMRLPHDALERLGGEHEARRLLELRSGYGPFTARLESRAIDLAIEEAGPQGLALQPEFPRELPDFVQVYNSWLQSEMGVDPCAPLRVALYAHASNGGIRIGTDASTGVAGLYAAGECTGGMHGADRLGGLSTANCLVFGMRAGESAARWAAQGAPRVRVPELPCWTALASPAACAAEESMRAAMDEHCMALRSVAGLEQAAAVLERCARELEGGLVPSSSPRDAAISRRTALRLQTAAAMVGAARRRPVSCGSHCIAG
;
A
#
# COMPACT_ATOMS: atom_id res chain seq x y z
N MET A 1 32.78 13.43 -4.45
CA MET A 1 31.81 14.53 -4.14
C MET A 1 30.46 13.87 -3.95
N HIS A 2 29.89 13.94 -2.74
CA HIS A 2 28.55 13.45 -2.50
C HIS A 2 27.55 14.37 -3.24
N ALA A 3 26.64 13.78 -4.05
CA ALA A 3 25.59 14.55 -4.67
C ALA A 3 24.62 15.04 -3.58
N GLU A 4 24.34 16.33 -3.57
CA GLU A 4 23.45 16.96 -2.58
C GLU A 4 22.15 17.38 -3.25
N TYR A 5 21.04 17.12 -2.57
CA TYR A 5 19.71 17.51 -2.98
C TYR A 5 19.06 18.40 -1.94
N ASP A 6 18.08 19.19 -2.30
CA ASP A 6 17.23 19.89 -1.35
C ASP A 6 16.12 18.97 -0.87
N VAL A 7 15.52 18.21 -1.80
CA VAL A 7 14.48 17.21 -1.49
C VAL A 7 14.83 15.88 -2.17
N ILE A 8 14.77 14.79 -1.41
CA ILE A 8 14.77 13.42 -1.94
C ILE A 8 13.39 12.83 -1.71
N VAL A 9 12.77 12.30 -2.77
CA VAL A 9 11.51 11.55 -2.72
C VAL A 9 11.82 10.08 -3.02
N VAL A 10 11.39 9.18 -2.15
CA VAL A 10 11.63 7.73 -2.24
C VAL A 10 10.36 6.99 -2.60
N GLY A 11 10.34 6.37 -3.76
CA GLY A 11 9.21 5.67 -4.36
C GLY A 11 8.64 6.41 -5.55
N SER A 12 8.42 5.72 -6.67
CA SER A 12 7.91 6.28 -7.93
C SER A 12 6.50 5.78 -8.29
N GLY A 13 5.70 5.43 -7.27
CA GLY A 13 4.25 5.29 -7.38
C GLY A 13 3.57 6.65 -7.56
N ILE A 14 2.23 6.68 -7.54
CA ILE A 14 1.46 7.94 -7.67
C ILE A 14 1.92 8.97 -6.64
N ALA A 15 1.98 8.60 -5.36
CA ALA A 15 2.34 9.52 -4.28
C ALA A 15 3.71 10.17 -4.48
N GLY A 16 4.74 9.38 -4.81
CA GLY A 16 6.09 9.90 -5.02
C GLY A 16 6.23 10.75 -6.27
N CYS A 17 5.57 10.38 -7.38
CA CYS A 17 5.60 11.18 -8.60
C CYS A 17 4.96 12.56 -8.40
N VAL A 18 3.80 12.63 -7.75
CA VAL A 18 3.17 13.93 -7.46
C VAL A 18 3.95 14.72 -6.41
N ALA A 19 4.54 14.06 -5.40
CA ALA A 19 5.38 14.72 -4.40
C ALA A 19 6.61 15.36 -5.04
N ALA A 20 7.32 14.64 -5.91
CA ALA A 20 8.51 15.18 -6.60
C ALA A 20 8.16 16.36 -7.52
N SER A 21 7.03 16.27 -8.25
CA SER A 21 6.55 17.38 -9.09
C SER A 21 6.18 18.61 -8.26
N CYS A 22 5.44 18.43 -7.16
CA CYS A 22 5.05 19.53 -6.28
C CYS A 22 6.26 20.14 -5.53
N ALA A 23 7.24 19.33 -5.16
CA ALA A 23 8.46 19.83 -4.55
C ALA A 23 9.26 20.72 -5.53
N ALA A 24 9.41 20.31 -6.77
CA ALA A 24 10.08 21.08 -7.80
C ALA A 24 9.32 22.36 -8.17
N GLU A 25 7.99 22.33 -8.16
CA GLU A 25 7.14 23.51 -8.38
C GLU A 25 7.24 24.53 -7.22
N ALA A 26 7.23 24.04 -5.97
CA ALA A 26 7.28 24.90 -4.78
C ALA A 26 8.69 25.47 -4.50
N HIS A 27 9.74 24.85 -5.02
CA HIS A 27 11.14 25.29 -4.89
C HIS A 27 11.89 25.15 -6.22
N PRO A 28 11.62 26.04 -7.23
CA PRO A 28 12.15 25.90 -8.58
C PRO A 28 13.69 25.96 -8.68
N ALA A 29 14.36 26.60 -7.73
CA ALA A 29 15.83 26.62 -7.65
C ALA A 29 16.40 25.41 -6.91
N GLY A 30 15.55 24.60 -6.27
CA GLY A 30 15.95 23.42 -5.49
C GLY A 30 16.26 22.23 -6.37
N ARG A 31 17.19 21.38 -5.91
CA ARG A 31 17.51 20.11 -6.54
C ARG A 31 16.65 19.01 -5.96
N VAL A 32 15.78 18.41 -6.78
CA VAL A 32 14.88 17.32 -6.38
C VAL A 32 15.34 16.01 -7.00
N LEU A 33 15.42 14.94 -6.20
CA LEU A 33 15.63 13.57 -6.66
C LEU A 33 14.36 12.76 -6.42
N LEU A 34 13.88 12.06 -7.43
CA LEU A 34 12.92 10.96 -7.33
C LEU A 34 13.70 9.64 -7.45
N ALA A 35 13.87 8.94 -6.32
CA ALA A 35 14.52 7.64 -6.22
C ALA A 35 13.49 6.52 -6.14
N SER A 36 13.75 5.38 -6.77
CA SER A 36 12.88 4.21 -6.74
C SER A 36 13.70 2.93 -6.70
N ASP A 37 13.29 1.96 -5.89
CA ASP A 37 13.90 0.62 -5.87
C ASP A 37 13.72 -0.10 -7.22
N GLY A 38 12.50 -0.09 -7.75
CA GLY A 38 12.17 -0.61 -9.07
C GLY A 38 12.38 0.41 -10.20
N PRO A 39 11.89 0.09 -11.40
CA PRO A 39 11.81 1.04 -12.50
C PRO A 39 10.95 2.26 -12.11
N LEU A 40 11.15 3.39 -12.78
CA LEU A 40 10.28 4.53 -12.62
C LEU A 40 8.84 4.19 -13.02
N PHE A 41 7.87 4.77 -12.34
CA PHE A 41 6.45 4.44 -12.46
C PHE A 41 6.16 2.96 -12.15
N SER A 42 6.69 2.50 -11.03
CA SER A 42 6.46 1.16 -10.48
C SER A 42 5.68 1.21 -9.15
N GLY A 43 5.67 0.13 -8.41
CA GLY A 43 4.92 -0.02 -7.18
C GLY A 43 3.48 -0.50 -7.39
N SER A 44 2.72 -0.58 -6.30
CA SER A 44 1.34 -1.10 -6.32
C SER A 44 0.39 -0.26 -7.19
N SER A 45 0.65 1.04 -7.37
CA SER A 45 -0.12 1.92 -8.26
C SER A 45 -0.13 1.46 -9.72
N PHE A 46 0.89 0.71 -10.15
CA PHE A 46 1.06 0.26 -11.52
C PHE A 46 1.16 -1.27 -11.62
N PHE A 47 0.68 -1.96 -10.60
CA PHE A 47 0.67 -3.42 -10.55
C PHE A 47 -0.30 -3.99 -11.59
N ARG A 48 0.19 -4.89 -12.44
CA ARG A 48 -0.58 -5.45 -13.56
C ARG A 48 -1.68 -6.43 -13.16
N GLY A 49 -1.68 -6.88 -11.91
CA GLY A 49 -2.71 -7.80 -11.39
C GLY A 49 -4.02 -7.11 -11.01
N THR A 50 -4.10 -5.79 -11.13
CA THR A 50 -5.31 -4.98 -10.91
C THR A 50 -5.76 -4.33 -12.21
N TRP A 51 -7.07 -4.21 -12.42
CA TRP A 51 -7.67 -3.74 -13.67
C TRP A 51 -8.05 -2.26 -13.70
N GLY A 52 -7.83 -1.53 -12.61
CA GLY A 52 -8.07 -0.10 -12.56
C GLY A 52 -7.74 0.54 -11.22
N LEU A 53 -7.58 1.86 -11.25
CA LEU A 53 -7.36 2.70 -10.08
C LEU A 53 -8.56 3.64 -9.93
N GLY A 54 -9.47 3.29 -9.03
CA GLY A 54 -10.60 4.14 -8.68
C GLY A 54 -10.18 5.28 -7.76
N LEU A 55 -10.89 6.38 -7.88
CA LEU A 55 -10.80 7.58 -7.06
C LEU A 55 -12.20 8.07 -6.75
N ILE A 56 -12.50 8.32 -5.49
CA ILE A 56 -13.73 8.99 -5.04
C ILE A 56 -13.37 10.42 -4.67
N ALA A 57 -14.19 11.37 -5.13
CA ALA A 57 -14.10 12.77 -4.73
C ALA A 57 -15.50 13.27 -4.33
N PRO A 58 -15.64 14.05 -3.25
CA PRO A 58 -16.93 14.61 -2.88
C PRO A 58 -17.42 15.60 -3.94
N ALA A 59 -18.74 15.63 -4.15
CA ALA A 59 -19.37 16.49 -5.13
C ALA A 59 -19.55 17.94 -4.59
N ASP A 60 -19.77 18.08 -3.29
CA ASP A 60 -19.98 19.34 -2.58
C ASP A 60 -19.62 19.19 -1.09
N ASP A 61 -19.79 20.25 -0.31
CA ASP A 61 -19.47 20.27 1.13
C ASP A 61 -20.32 19.29 1.95
N ALA A 62 -21.59 19.07 1.57
CA ALA A 62 -22.46 18.11 2.24
C ALA A 62 -22.01 16.67 1.98
N ASP A 63 -21.64 16.34 0.74
CA ASP A 63 -21.06 15.04 0.39
C ASP A 63 -19.68 14.85 1.03
N ALA A 64 -18.88 15.92 1.19
CA ALA A 64 -17.61 15.88 1.91
C ALA A 64 -17.80 15.53 3.38
N ALA A 65 -18.76 16.15 4.06
CA ALA A 65 -19.09 15.85 5.46
C ALA A 65 -19.62 14.41 5.62
N ASP A 66 -20.47 13.95 4.70
CA ASP A 66 -20.98 12.58 4.68
C ASP A 66 -19.87 11.56 4.39
N LEU A 67 -18.93 11.87 3.48
CA LEU A 67 -17.78 11.02 3.21
C LEU A 67 -16.86 10.89 4.44
N ALA A 68 -16.60 11.99 5.15
CA ALA A 68 -15.81 11.97 6.38
C ALA A 68 -16.49 11.10 7.47
N ALA A 69 -17.79 11.22 7.64
CA ALA A 69 -18.58 10.39 8.55
C ALA A 69 -18.53 8.90 8.16
N SER A 70 -18.65 8.58 6.87
CA SER A 70 -18.57 7.21 6.36
C SER A 70 -17.15 6.62 6.55
N ILE A 71 -16.10 7.41 6.37
CA ILE A 71 -14.72 6.98 6.66
C ILE A 71 -14.59 6.62 8.14
N ALA A 72 -15.14 7.43 9.03
CA ALA A 72 -15.08 7.20 10.48
C ALA A 72 -15.83 5.92 10.89
N GLU A 73 -17.02 5.72 10.37
CA GLU A 73 -17.83 4.53 10.63
C GLU A 73 -17.16 3.25 10.09
N VAL A 74 -16.79 3.25 8.82
CA VAL A 74 -16.15 2.10 8.16
C VAL A 74 -14.79 1.80 8.78
N GLY A 75 -14.03 2.83 9.12
CA GLY A 75 -12.76 2.73 9.85
C GLY A 75 -12.89 2.34 11.32
N CYS A 76 -14.10 2.02 11.79
CA CYS A 76 -14.40 1.65 13.20
C CYS A 76 -13.90 2.71 14.20
N HIS A 77 -13.90 3.97 13.82
CA HIS A 77 -13.39 5.11 14.62
C HIS A 77 -11.91 4.96 15.05
N GLN A 78 -11.13 4.11 14.35
CA GLN A 78 -9.70 3.90 14.59
C GLN A 78 -8.85 4.84 13.72
N LEU A 79 -9.12 6.13 13.77
CA LEU A 79 -8.52 7.14 12.89
C LEU A 79 -8.31 8.48 13.60
N ASP A 80 -7.59 9.38 12.94
CA ASP A 80 -7.42 10.76 13.37
C ASP A 80 -8.45 11.63 12.62
N GLY A 81 -9.43 12.19 13.36
CA GLY A 81 -10.53 12.97 12.79
C GLY A 81 -10.06 14.22 12.04
N GLN A 82 -9.06 14.95 12.58
CA GLN A 82 -8.52 16.14 11.90
C GLN A 82 -7.80 15.77 10.61
N LEU A 83 -7.09 14.63 10.61
CA LEU A 83 -6.46 14.12 9.41
C LEU A 83 -7.49 13.72 8.35
N VAL A 84 -8.60 13.08 8.74
CA VAL A 84 -9.71 12.71 7.84
C VAL A 84 -10.38 13.94 7.25
N GLU A 85 -10.74 14.93 8.07
CA GLU A 85 -11.35 16.18 7.57
C GLU A 85 -10.44 16.88 6.56
N SER A 86 -9.16 17.01 6.92
CA SER A 86 -8.15 17.60 6.03
C SER A 86 -7.94 16.78 4.76
N PHE A 87 -7.98 15.45 4.86
CA PHE A 87 -7.88 14.54 3.72
C PHE A 87 -9.04 14.75 2.75
N VAL A 88 -10.28 14.67 3.25
CA VAL A 88 -11.50 14.78 2.42
C VAL A 88 -11.55 16.15 1.73
N ALA A 89 -11.29 17.23 2.47
CA ALA A 89 -11.22 18.59 1.90
C ALA A 89 -10.14 18.75 0.82
N GLY A 90 -9.09 17.92 0.87
CA GLY A 90 -8.00 17.93 -0.10
C GLY A 90 -8.25 17.14 -1.39
N ILE A 91 -9.29 16.29 -1.45
CA ILE A 91 -9.46 15.36 -2.57
C ILE A 91 -9.80 16.09 -3.88
N GLU A 92 -10.87 16.89 -3.88
CA GLU A 92 -11.29 17.58 -5.11
C GLU A 92 -10.23 18.58 -5.61
N PRO A 93 -9.58 19.41 -4.76
CA PRO A 93 -8.45 20.25 -5.18
C PRO A 93 -7.30 19.45 -5.81
N ALA A 94 -6.98 18.26 -5.26
CA ALA A 94 -5.93 17.42 -5.83
C ALA A 94 -6.33 16.83 -7.19
N VAL A 95 -7.60 16.45 -7.36
CA VAL A 95 -8.15 15.99 -8.64
C VAL A 95 -8.08 17.09 -9.68
N GLN A 96 -8.58 18.29 -9.37
CA GLN A 96 -8.55 19.43 -10.26
C GLN A 96 -7.13 19.80 -10.70
N ARG A 97 -6.17 19.75 -9.77
CA ARG A 97 -4.76 20.01 -10.08
C ARG A 97 -4.17 18.97 -11.01
N LEU A 98 -4.54 17.69 -10.81
CA LEU A 98 -4.10 16.59 -11.68
C LEU A 98 -4.65 16.75 -13.10
N GLU A 99 -5.95 17.08 -13.24
CA GLU A 99 -6.60 17.38 -14.53
C GLU A 99 -5.98 18.62 -15.19
N ALA A 100 -5.67 19.67 -14.42
CA ALA A 100 -4.99 20.86 -14.91
C ALA A 100 -3.56 20.57 -15.42
N TRP A 101 -2.91 19.54 -14.92
CA TRP A 101 -1.64 19.07 -15.49
C TRP A 101 -1.84 18.31 -16.82
N GLY A 102 -3.07 17.93 -17.16
CA GLY A 102 -3.42 17.22 -18.39
C GLY A 102 -3.63 15.72 -18.21
N VAL A 103 -3.62 15.20 -16.96
CA VAL A 103 -3.91 13.78 -16.70
C VAL A 103 -5.39 13.49 -16.96
N GLN A 104 -5.67 12.46 -17.75
CA GLN A 104 -7.03 12.05 -18.06
C GLN A 104 -7.59 11.18 -16.94
N LEU A 105 -8.80 11.54 -16.50
CA LEU A 105 -9.59 10.77 -15.56
C LEU A 105 -10.87 10.29 -16.26
N ARG A 106 -11.08 8.98 -16.29
CA ARG A 106 -12.31 8.40 -16.77
C ARG A 106 -13.44 8.70 -15.78
N ARG A 107 -14.58 9.11 -16.28
CA ARG A 107 -15.81 9.36 -15.51
C ARG A 107 -16.86 8.32 -15.87
N ALA A 108 -17.72 7.94 -14.93
CA ALA A 108 -18.88 7.12 -15.24
C ALA A 108 -19.80 7.85 -16.25
N ALA A 109 -20.43 7.13 -17.16
CA ALA A 109 -21.36 7.72 -18.11
C ALA A 109 -22.57 8.32 -17.36
N GLN A 110 -22.91 9.57 -17.66
CA GLN A 110 -24.05 10.23 -17.02
C GLN A 110 -25.36 9.52 -17.37
N GLY A 111 -26.21 9.29 -16.37
CA GLY A 111 -27.60 8.83 -16.57
C GLY A 111 -27.78 7.31 -16.60
N THR A 112 -26.75 6.49 -16.40
CA THR A 112 -26.90 5.04 -16.32
C THR A 112 -27.13 4.56 -14.88
N ALA A 113 -27.98 3.52 -14.70
CA ALA A 113 -28.17 2.87 -13.40
C ALA A 113 -26.85 2.30 -12.84
N ASP A 114 -25.89 2.00 -13.71
CA ASP A 114 -24.57 1.46 -13.41
C ASP A 114 -23.64 2.45 -12.69
N GLN A 115 -23.92 3.76 -12.74
CA GLN A 115 -23.17 4.73 -11.93
C GLN A 115 -23.19 4.38 -10.44
N ARG A 116 -24.24 3.72 -9.99
CA ARG A 116 -24.48 3.34 -8.61
C ARG A 116 -23.64 2.15 -8.17
N GLU A 117 -23.23 1.30 -9.11
CA GLU A 117 -22.51 0.06 -8.84
C GLU A 117 -21.02 0.11 -9.16
N TYR A 118 -20.51 1.24 -9.65
CA TYR A 118 -19.18 1.33 -10.25
C TYR A 118 -18.04 1.03 -9.24
N ILE A 119 -18.15 1.50 -8.00
CA ILE A 119 -17.20 1.12 -6.94
C ILE A 119 -17.98 0.48 -5.79
N PRO A 120 -17.71 -0.79 -5.43
CA PRO A 120 -18.25 -1.39 -4.26
C PRO A 120 -17.62 -0.75 -3.03
N CYS A 121 -18.34 0.16 -2.41
CA CYS A 121 -17.95 0.81 -1.17
C CYS A 121 -18.68 0.19 0.02
N PHE A 122 -17.99 0.09 1.15
CA PHE A 122 -18.55 -0.44 2.39
C PHE A 122 -19.73 0.37 2.96
N ASP A 123 -19.92 1.60 2.48
CA ASP A 123 -21.01 2.49 2.92
C ASP A 123 -22.28 2.39 2.03
N HIS A 124 -22.21 1.66 0.91
CA HIS A 124 -23.31 1.54 -0.08
C HIS A 124 -23.89 2.87 -0.57
N LYS A 125 -23.09 3.94 -0.50
CA LYS A 125 -23.52 5.28 -0.94
C LYS A 125 -23.09 5.57 -2.35
N HIS A 126 -23.85 6.48 -2.99
CA HIS A 126 -23.47 7.01 -4.30
C HIS A 126 -22.35 8.01 -4.11
N ARG A 127 -21.21 7.73 -4.72
CA ARG A 127 -20.04 8.61 -4.69
C ARG A 127 -19.67 9.04 -6.11
N SER A 128 -19.17 10.27 -6.21
CA SER A 128 -18.60 10.76 -7.46
C SER A 128 -17.29 10.02 -7.74
N TRP A 129 -17.34 9.13 -8.73
CA TRP A 129 -16.22 8.26 -9.09
C TRP A 129 -15.41 8.81 -10.25
N ARG A 130 -14.11 8.59 -10.20
CA ARG A 130 -13.13 8.83 -11.26
C ARG A 130 -12.24 7.60 -11.42
N GLY A 131 -11.87 7.26 -12.65
CA GLY A 131 -10.85 6.26 -12.95
C GLY A 131 -9.55 6.93 -13.39
N LEU A 132 -8.45 6.70 -12.70
CA LEU A 132 -7.15 7.20 -13.11
C LEU A 132 -6.62 6.40 -14.29
N GLU A 133 -6.41 7.07 -15.43
CA GLU A 133 -5.81 6.47 -16.61
C GLU A 133 -4.27 6.40 -16.43
N CYS A 134 -3.76 5.19 -16.14
CA CYS A 134 -2.34 4.98 -15.83
C CYS A 134 -1.40 5.41 -16.98
N ALA A 135 -1.79 5.22 -18.23
CA ALA A 135 -0.97 5.63 -19.38
C ALA A 135 -0.84 7.15 -19.44
N SER A 136 -1.95 7.87 -19.33
CA SER A 136 -1.98 9.34 -19.29
C SER A 136 -1.18 9.88 -18.11
N PHE A 137 -1.36 9.29 -16.91
CA PHE A 137 -0.57 9.69 -15.72
C PHE A 137 0.93 9.57 -15.96
N LYS A 138 1.41 8.43 -16.49
CA LYS A 138 2.83 8.21 -16.75
C LYS A 138 3.39 9.18 -17.77
N GLU A 139 2.66 9.44 -18.85
CA GLU A 139 3.05 10.37 -19.91
C GLU A 139 3.16 11.80 -19.36
N VAL A 140 2.09 12.30 -18.75
CA VAL A 140 2.00 13.68 -18.25
C VAL A 140 3.02 13.91 -17.13
N LEU A 141 3.05 13.04 -16.11
CA LEU A 141 4.00 13.20 -15.00
C LEU A 141 5.45 12.99 -15.46
N GLY A 142 5.69 12.09 -16.42
CA GLY A 142 7.01 11.89 -17.02
C GLY A 142 7.55 13.15 -17.70
N ALA A 143 6.73 13.78 -18.54
CA ALA A 143 7.07 15.03 -19.21
C ALA A 143 7.24 16.19 -18.22
N ARG A 144 6.31 16.30 -17.23
CA ARG A 144 6.35 17.34 -16.20
C ARG A 144 7.60 17.27 -15.33
N LEU A 145 7.94 16.09 -14.79
CA LEU A 145 9.14 15.87 -13.98
C LEU A 145 10.41 16.18 -14.78
N GLN A 146 10.42 15.86 -16.07
CA GLN A 146 11.54 16.19 -16.95
C GLN A 146 11.66 17.70 -17.19
N GLY A 147 10.55 18.37 -17.50
CA GLY A 147 10.51 19.82 -17.71
C GLY A 147 10.88 20.63 -16.48
N GLN A 148 10.60 20.10 -15.28
CA GLN A 148 10.98 20.66 -13.99
C GLN A 148 12.44 20.36 -13.57
N GLY A 149 13.20 19.59 -14.35
CA GLY A 149 14.58 19.23 -14.01
C GLY A 149 14.70 18.28 -12.83
N VAL A 150 13.65 17.52 -12.49
CA VAL A 150 13.70 16.51 -11.42
C VAL A 150 14.64 15.38 -11.83
N HIS A 151 15.65 15.10 -11.02
CA HIS A 151 16.51 13.95 -11.20
C HIS A 151 15.73 12.67 -10.91
N ARG A 152 15.81 11.67 -11.78
CA ARG A 152 15.04 10.42 -11.67
C ARG A 152 15.98 9.23 -11.72
N ARG A 153 15.97 8.38 -10.68
CA ARG A 153 16.79 7.16 -10.61
C ARG A 153 15.98 5.96 -10.13
N GLY A 154 15.87 4.94 -10.97
CA GLY A 154 15.44 3.60 -10.59
C GLY A 154 16.62 2.73 -10.19
N GLY A 155 16.36 1.67 -9.41
CA GLY A 155 17.37 0.75 -8.88
C GLY A 155 18.08 1.30 -7.63
N LEU A 156 17.45 2.26 -6.93
CA LEU A 156 17.91 2.80 -5.64
C LEU A 156 16.96 2.37 -4.52
N GLU A 157 17.39 1.46 -3.67
CA GLU A 157 16.66 1.04 -2.48
C GLU A 157 17.14 1.82 -1.26
N LEU A 158 16.22 2.50 -0.56
CA LEU A 158 16.53 3.18 0.70
C LEU A 158 16.76 2.15 1.81
N LEU A 159 17.93 2.21 2.45
CA LEU A 159 18.32 1.32 3.55
C LEU A 159 18.57 2.03 4.87
N ASP A 160 18.76 3.36 4.85
CA ASP A 160 18.93 4.15 6.08
C ASP A 160 18.55 5.61 5.87
N ILE A 161 17.95 6.21 6.90
CA ILE A 161 17.70 7.66 7.00
C ILE A 161 18.81 8.26 7.85
N ARG A 162 19.52 9.23 7.29
CA ARG A 162 20.62 9.89 8.00
C ARG A 162 20.09 11.13 8.69
N THR A 163 20.32 11.22 10.00
CA THR A 163 19.98 12.37 10.81
C THR A 163 21.24 13.03 11.37
N ASP A 164 21.16 14.31 11.66
CA ASP A 164 22.19 15.04 12.38
C ASP A 164 22.05 14.90 13.90
N ASP A 165 22.91 15.56 14.64
CA ASP A 165 22.92 15.52 16.12
C ASP A 165 21.64 16.08 16.75
N SER A 166 20.85 16.87 16.01
CA SER A 166 19.53 17.38 16.45
C SER A 166 18.40 16.39 16.19
N GLY A 167 18.67 15.28 15.45
CA GLY A 167 17.69 14.34 14.97
C GLY A 167 16.98 14.77 13.67
N ALA A 168 17.38 15.89 13.06
CA ALA A 168 16.84 16.34 11.78
C ALA A 168 17.46 15.55 10.61
N VAL A 169 16.65 15.27 9.57
CA VAL A 169 17.12 14.60 8.35
C VAL A 169 18.24 15.43 7.69
N CYS A 170 19.36 14.80 7.42
CA CYS A 170 20.49 15.37 6.69
C CYS A 170 20.89 14.55 5.44
N GLY A 171 20.31 13.37 5.23
CA GLY A 171 20.62 12.54 4.08
C GLY A 171 19.93 11.20 4.09
N ALA A 172 20.27 10.38 3.11
CA ALA A 172 19.74 9.04 2.91
C ALA A 172 20.83 8.11 2.39
N LEU A 173 20.83 6.85 2.83
CA LEU A 173 21.73 5.81 2.36
C LEU A 173 20.93 4.80 1.54
N PHE A 174 21.38 4.61 0.30
CA PHE A 174 20.79 3.70 -0.67
C PHE A 174 21.70 2.52 -0.98
N TRP A 175 21.11 1.39 -1.32
CA TRP A 175 21.70 0.38 -2.14
C TRP A 175 21.46 0.72 -3.62
N ASP A 176 22.50 0.85 -4.40
CA ASP A 176 22.41 1.03 -5.86
C ASP A 176 22.59 -0.33 -6.53
N GLU A 177 21.51 -0.90 -7.06
CA GLU A 177 21.53 -2.22 -7.70
C GLU A 177 22.36 -2.23 -8.99
N ARG A 178 22.50 -1.09 -9.67
CA ARG A 178 23.25 -0.97 -10.92
C ARG A 178 24.76 -0.94 -10.69
N GLU A 179 25.18 -0.18 -9.68
CA GLU A 179 26.58 -0.03 -9.31
C GLU A 179 27.07 -1.15 -8.37
N GLY A 180 26.15 -1.91 -7.76
CA GLY A 180 26.47 -2.92 -6.75
C GLY A 180 27.14 -2.33 -5.51
N ALA A 181 26.77 -1.12 -5.11
CA ALA A 181 27.42 -0.37 -4.06
C ALA A 181 26.43 0.46 -3.23
N PHE A 182 26.86 0.83 -2.01
CA PHE A 182 26.13 1.80 -1.21
C PHE A 182 26.35 3.21 -1.73
N MET A 183 25.26 3.97 -1.83
CA MET A 183 25.25 5.37 -2.24
C MET A 183 24.65 6.23 -1.14
N GLN A 184 25.48 7.11 -0.55
CA GLN A 184 25.02 8.09 0.41
C GLN A 184 24.79 9.44 -0.24
N LEU A 185 23.59 10.01 -0.05
CA LEU A 185 23.18 11.29 -0.61
C LEU A 185 22.76 12.25 0.50
N GLY A 186 23.24 13.49 0.44
CA GLY A 186 22.79 14.55 1.33
C GLY A 186 21.45 15.16 0.89
N CYS A 187 20.57 15.48 1.84
CA CYS A 187 19.36 16.23 1.58
C CYS A 187 18.94 17.07 2.79
N ARG A 188 18.08 18.08 2.55
CA ARG A 188 17.44 18.88 3.62
C ARG A 188 16.10 18.29 4.02
N ALA A 189 15.42 17.62 3.10
CA ALA A 189 14.15 16.95 3.34
C ALA A 189 14.08 15.63 2.61
N LEU A 190 13.41 14.66 3.24
CA LEU A 190 13.16 13.33 2.72
C LEU A 190 11.66 13.05 2.74
N VAL A 191 11.12 12.58 1.59
CA VAL A 191 9.72 12.14 1.48
C VAL A 191 9.69 10.63 1.26
N LEU A 192 9.03 9.90 2.16
CA LEU A 192 8.82 8.47 2.05
C LEU A 192 7.50 8.18 1.31
N ALA A 193 7.59 7.54 0.16
CA ALA A 193 6.44 7.17 -0.68
C ALA A 193 6.59 5.74 -1.24
N GLY A 194 7.28 4.85 -0.51
CA GLY A 194 7.67 3.49 -0.96
C GLY A 194 6.60 2.41 -0.82
N GLY A 195 5.34 2.77 -0.57
CA GLY A 195 4.21 1.84 -0.53
C GLY A 195 4.05 1.09 0.79
N GLY A 196 3.07 0.17 0.82
CA GLY A 196 2.64 -0.54 2.00
C GLY A 196 3.46 -1.79 2.35
N ALA A 197 2.94 -2.56 3.30
CA ALA A 197 3.60 -3.73 3.90
C ALA A 197 3.17 -5.09 3.30
N GLY A 198 2.40 -5.09 2.21
CA GLY A 198 1.87 -6.34 1.61
C GLY A 198 2.93 -7.35 1.20
N SER A 199 4.16 -6.92 0.91
CA SER A 199 5.25 -7.83 0.53
C SER A 199 5.82 -8.67 1.69
N LEU A 200 5.38 -8.43 2.93
CA LEU A 200 5.65 -9.33 4.06
C LEU A 200 4.92 -10.67 3.94
N PHE A 201 3.93 -10.75 3.07
CA PHE A 201 3.17 -11.97 2.76
C PHE A 201 3.63 -12.58 1.44
N SER A 202 3.60 -13.90 1.32
CA SER A 202 3.89 -14.59 0.05
C SER A 202 2.73 -14.44 -0.92
N ARG A 203 1.48 -14.45 -0.40
CA ARG A 203 0.26 -14.18 -1.17
C ARG A 203 -0.07 -12.69 -1.09
N ARG A 204 0.26 -11.96 -2.14
CA ARG A 204 0.04 -10.51 -2.22
C ARG A 204 -0.42 -10.05 -3.60
N LEU A 205 -1.21 -8.98 -3.61
CA LEU A 205 -1.65 -8.24 -4.81
C LEU A 205 -0.94 -6.88 -4.86
N THR A 206 0.36 -6.88 -4.57
CA THR A 206 1.22 -5.69 -4.55
C THR A 206 2.48 -5.95 -5.34
N SER A 207 3.11 -4.90 -5.83
CA SER A 207 4.40 -5.01 -6.55
C SER A 207 5.53 -5.49 -5.64
N GLY A 208 6.50 -6.20 -6.22
CA GLY A 208 7.66 -6.71 -5.48
C GLY A 208 8.66 -5.64 -5.02
N ASP A 209 8.59 -4.45 -5.61
CA ASP A 209 9.40 -3.28 -5.26
C ASP A 209 8.81 -2.44 -4.09
N CYS A 210 7.62 -2.78 -3.60
CA CYS A 210 7.12 -2.32 -2.31
C CYS A 210 7.75 -3.18 -1.21
N ARG A 211 8.94 -2.80 -0.71
CA ARG A 211 9.77 -3.66 0.16
C ARG A 211 9.27 -3.82 1.58
N ALA A 212 8.26 -3.06 2.02
CA ALA A 212 7.79 -3.03 3.42
C ALA A 212 8.88 -2.57 4.42
N THR A 213 9.72 -1.65 4.02
CA THR A 213 10.83 -1.13 4.85
C THR A 213 10.60 0.30 5.31
N MET A 214 9.67 1.05 4.68
CA MET A 214 9.45 2.47 4.98
C MET A 214 9.02 2.71 6.42
N GLN A 215 8.17 1.83 6.97
CA GLN A 215 7.66 1.93 8.33
C GLN A 215 8.80 1.75 9.35
N ALA A 216 9.66 0.75 9.16
CA ALA A 216 10.81 0.52 10.03
C ALA A 216 11.85 1.64 9.92
N LEU A 217 12.12 2.14 8.72
CA LEU A 217 13.02 3.27 8.49
C LEU A 217 12.52 4.54 9.19
N ALA A 218 11.25 4.86 9.05
CA ALA A 218 10.65 6.02 9.70
C ALA A 218 10.67 5.89 11.23
N ALA A 219 10.31 4.70 11.77
CA ALA A 219 10.36 4.43 13.20
C ALA A 219 11.79 4.52 13.74
N GLY A 220 12.78 4.02 13.01
CA GLY A 220 14.20 4.13 13.35
C GLY A 220 14.70 5.58 13.38
N ALA A 221 14.10 6.47 12.59
CA ALA A 221 14.36 7.91 12.63
C ALA A 221 13.56 8.67 13.71
N GLY A 222 12.68 7.98 14.47
CA GLY A 222 11.88 8.57 15.56
C GLY A 222 10.41 8.86 15.22
N ALA A 223 9.94 8.53 14.02
CA ALA A 223 8.53 8.70 13.67
C ALA A 223 7.64 7.63 14.33
N SER A 224 6.40 8.00 14.64
CA SER A 224 5.40 7.07 15.20
C SER A 224 4.70 6.26 14.12
N LEU A 225 4.34 5.02 14.45
CA LEU A 225 3.50 4.15 13.63
C LEU A 225 2.08 4.06 14.21
N VAL A 226 1.07 3.90 13.35
CA VAL A 226 -0.34 3.79 13.75
C VAL A 226 -1.05 2.74 12.91
N ASN A 227 -2.01 2.03 13.53
CA ASN A 227 -2.93 1.11 12.83
C ASN A 227 -2.23 -0.04 12.09
N MET A 228 -1.05 -0.46 12.55
CA MET A 228 -0.21 -1.45 11.84
C MET A 228 -0.88 -2.83 11.70
N GLU A 229 -1.86 -3.16 12.55
CA GLU A 229 -2.65 -4.40 12.50
C GLU A 229 -3.61 -4.48 11.32
N PHE A 230 -3.96 -3.34 10.71
CA PHE A 230 -4.98 -3.27 9.66
C PHE A 230 -4.37 -3.44 8.25
N MET A 231 -4.31 -4.70 7.83
CA MET A 231 -4.00 -5.10 6.45
C MET A 231 -5.28 -5.57 5.78
N GLN A 232 -5.64 -4.98 4.65
CA GLN A 232 -6.76 -5.43 3.84
C GLN A 232 -6.37 -6.67 3.04
N PHE A 233 -7.23 -7.69 3.07
CA PHE A 233 -7.11 -8.89 2.27
C PHE A 233 -8.21 -8.92 1.21
N MET A 234 -7.85 -9.34 -0.01
CA MET A 234 -8.79 -9.49 -1.11
C MET A 234 -8.68 -10.88 -1.72
N PRO A 235 -9.79 -11.42 -2.23
CA PRO A 235 -9.73 -12.57 -3.09
C PRO A 235 -8.89 -12.30 -4.33
N GLY A 236 -8.00 -13.22 -4.64
CA GLY A 236 -7.16 -13.19 -5.83
C GLY A 236 -7.11 -14.56 -6.48
N MET A 237 -6.91 -14.60 -7.79
CA MET A 237 -6.83 -15.85 -8.54
C MET A 237 -5.57 -16.64 -8.18
N VAL A 238 -5.73 -17.93 -7.95
CA VAL A 238 -4.66 -18.92 -7.88
C VAL A 238 -4.50 -19.60 -9.24
N SER A 239 -5.60 -19.95 -9.89
CA SER A 239 -5.67 -20.48 -11.25
C SER A 239 -6.88 -19.90 -11.99
N PRO A 240 -6.83 -19.79 -13.32
CA PRO A 240 -5.77 -20.24 -14.23
C PRO A 240 -4.52 -19.36 -14.23
N ARG A 241 -4.58 -18.14 -13.72
CA ARG A 241 -3.44 -17.22 -13.65
C ARG A 241 -3.30 -16.61 -12.26
N LYS A 242 -2.18 -16.93 -11.59
CA LYS A 242 -1.91 -16.50 -10.22
C LYS A 242 -1.68 -14.98 -10.09
N GLY A 243 -2.21 -14.38 -9.02
CA GLY A 243 -1.91 -13.01 -8.64
C GLY A 243 -2.72 -11.95 -9.36
N LEU A 244 -3.88 -12.31 -9.92
CA LEU A 244 -4.87 -11.38 -10.43
C LEU A 244 -5.94 -11.11 -9.37
N VAL A 245 -6.34 -9.85 -9.21
CA VAL A 245 -7.49 -9.50 -8.36
C VAL A 245 -8.72 -10.21 -8.89
N PHE A 246 -9.45 -10.87 -7.99
CA PHE A 246 -10.78 -11.40 -8.28
C PHE A 246 -11.80 -10.28 -7.98
N ASN A 247 -12.61 -9.94 -8.99
CA ASN A 247 -13.62 -8.90 -8.83
C ASN A 247 -14.76 -9.39 -7.96
N GLU A 248 -14.97 -8.77 -6.82
CA GLU A 248 -16.00 -9.12 -5.84
C GLU A 248 -17.42 -9.09 -6.41
N LYS A 249 -17.72 -8.19 -7.36
CA LYS A 249 -19.03 -8.13 -8.02
C LYS A 249 -19.40 -9.42 -8.74
N THR A 250 -18.44 -10.29 -9.01
CA THR A 250 -18.65 -11.57 -9.67
C THR A 250 -19.07 -12.70 -8.72
N PHE A 251 -18.93 -12.53 -7.40
CA PHE A 251 -19.28 -13.60 -6.43
C PHE A 251 -20.71 -14.12 -6.59
N LYS A 252 -21.70 -13.27 -6.83
CA LYS A 252 -23.09 -13.66 -7.03
C LYS A 252 -23.34 -14.55 -8.28
N TYR A 253 -22.36 -14.63 -9.17
CA TYR A 253 -22.39 -15.48 -10.35
C TYR A 253 -21.52 -16.72 -10.21
N MET A 254 -21.01 -17.01 -9.00
CA MET A 254 -20.16 -18.17 -8.77
C MET A 254 -20.96 -19.30 -8.13
N ARG A 255 -20.68 -20.51 -8.57
CA ARG A 255 -21.09 -21.74 -7.87
C ARG A 255 -19.93 -22.28 -7.06
N LEU A 256 -20.22 -22.65 -5.82
CA LEU A 256 -19.27 -23.23 -4.87
C LEU A 256 -19.27 -24.76 -4.97
N PRO A 257 -18.18 -25.45 -4.61
CA PRO A 257 -18.15 -26.90 -4.45
C PRO A 257 -19.00 -27.34 -3.26
N HIS A 258 -19.44 -28.58 -3.30
CA HIS A 258 -20.41 -29.18 -2.33
C HIS A 258 -19.94 -29.03 -0.87
N ASP A 259 -18.69 -29.32 -0.60
CA ASP A 259 -18.11 -29.23 0.74
C ASP A 259 -18.12 -27.78 1.30
N ALA A 260 -17.93 -26.78 0.45
CA ALA A 260 -18.05 -25.37 0.84
C ALA A 260 -19.52 -24.98 1.07
N LEU A 261 -20.47 -25.51 0.27
CA LEU A 261 -21.90 -25.29 0.48
C LEU A 261 -22.36 -25.82 1.84
N GLU A 262 -21.93 -27.05 2.21
CA GLU A 262 -22.27 -27.65 3.50
C GLU A 262 -21.76 -26.78 4.68
N ARG A 263 -20.50 -26.32 4.61
CA ARG A 263 -19.90 -25.46 5.64
C ARG A 263 -20.63 -24.10 5.78
N LEU A 264 -21.16 -23.59 4.69
CA LEU A 264 -21.91 -22.32 4.66
C LEU A 264 -23.42 -22.47 5.00
N GLY A 265 -23.87 -23.66 5.41
CA GLY A 265 -25.26 -23.88 5.79
C GLY A 265 -26.19 -24.29 4.65
N GLY A 266 -25.64 -24.78 3.56
CA GLY A 266 -26.36 -25.28 2.40
C GLY A 266 -26.44 -24.27 1.23
N GLU A 267 -26.99 -24.73 0.09
CA GLU A 267 -26.98 -23.96 -1.16
C GLU A 267 -27.72 -22.62 -1.05
N HIS A 268 -28.86 -22.57 -0.38
CA HIS A 268 -29.64 -21.35 -0.23
C HIS A 268 -28.88 -20.28 0.54
N GLU A 269 -28.30 -20.65 1.67
CA GLU A 269 -27.53 -19.72 2.52
C GLU A 269 -26.23 -19.28 1.84
N ALA A 270 -25.52 -20.20 1.21
CA ALA A 270 -24.33 -19.87 0.44
C ALA A 270 -24.62 -18.85 -0.68
N ARG A 271 -25.73 -19.02 -1.41
CA ARG A 271 -26.17 -18.06 -2.45
C ARG A 271 -26.46 -16.69 -1.87
N ARG A 272 -27.17 -16.62 -0.74
CA ARG A 272 -27.44 -15.36 -0.02
C ARG A 272 -26.15 -14.67 0.40
N LEU A 273 -25.18 -15.41 0.94
CA LEU A 273 -23.88 -14.87 1.36
C LEU A 273 -23.03 -14.40 0.17
N LEU A 274 -23.06 -15.11 -0.96
CA LEU A 274 -22.37 -14.68 -2.20
C LEU A 274 -22.97 -13.39 -2.76
N GLU A 275 -24.31 -13.24 -2.73
CA GLU A 275 -24.98 -11.99 -3.12
C GLU A 275 -24.54 -10.82 -2.23
N LEU A 276 -24.57 -10.98 -0.91
CA LEU A 276 -24.08 -9.98 0.05
C LEU A 276 -22.60 -9.66 -0.19
N ARG A 277 -21.78 -10.69 -0.40
CA ARG A 277 -20.33 -10.52 -0.61
C ARG A 277 -20.01 -9.74 -1.89
N SER A 278 -20.89 -9.81 -2.88
CA SER A 278 -20.75 -9.05 -4.13
C SER A 278 -20.87 -7.52 -3.94
N GLY A 279 -21.39 -7.07 -2.80
CA GLY A 279 -21.55 -5.66 -2.47
C GLY A 279 -20.31 -4.99 -1.89
N TYR A 280 -19.24 -5.75 -1.57
CA TYR A 280 -18.10 -5.24 -0.81
C TYR A 280 -16.77 -5.58 -1.47
N GLY A 281 -15.77 -4.73 -1.24
CA GLY A 281 -14.42 -4.92 -1.75
C GLY A 281 -13.57 -5.90 -0.90
N PRO A 282 -12.61 -5.43 -0.09
CA PRO A 282 -11.77 -6.30 0.74
C PRO A 282 -12.57 -7.02 1.83
N PHE A 283 -11.94 -8.03 2.43
CA PHE A 283 -12.42 -8.71 3.63
C PHE A 283 -12.66 -7.71 4.79
N THR A 284 -13.74 -7.90 5.54
CA THR A 284 -13.99 -7.23 6.81
C THR A 284 -14.68 -8.14 7.81
N ALA A 285 -14.25 -8.10 9.07
CA ALA A 285 -14.89 -8.83 10.18
C ALA A 285 -16.27 -8.28 10.55
N ARG A 286 -16.64 -7.07 10.11
CA ARG A 286 -17.89 -6.39 10.44
C ARG A 286 -19.13 -6.97 9.77
N LEU A 287 -18.96 -7.68 8.67
CA LEU A 287 -20.06 -8.11 7.81
C LEU A 287 -20.27 -9.63 7.87
N GLU A 288 -21.52 -10.04 7.80
CA GLU A 288 -21.93 -11.43 7.76
C GLU A 288 -21.31 -12.18 6.56
N SER A 289 -21.17 -11.51 5.42
CA SER A 289 -20.56 -12.03 4.20
C SER A 289 -19.09 -12.46 4.36
N ARG A 290 -18.44 -12.10 5.48
CA ARG A 290 -17.09 -12.60 5.85
C ARG A 290 -16.98 -14.13 5.80
N ALA A 291 -18.10 -14.85 5.98
CA ALA A 291 -18.13 -16.29 5.91
C ALA A 291 -17.60 -16.84 4.57
N ILE A 292 -17.80 -16.12 3.47
CA ILE A 292 -17.24 -16.47 2.15
C ILE A 292 -15.71 -16.34 2.16
N ASP A 293 -15.19 -15.23 2.69
CA ASP A 293 -13.73 -15.01 2.75
C ASP A 293 -13.05 -16.02 3.70
N LEU A 294 -13.70 -16.38 4.81
CA LEU A 294 -13.19 -17.38 5.74
C LEU A 294 -13.18 -18.79 5.10
N ALA A 295 -14.21 -19.13 4.30
CA ALA A 295 -14.19 -20.38 3.52
C ALA A 295 -13.07 -20.40 2.46
N ILE A 296 -12.76 -19.23 1.87
CA ILE A 296 -11.63 -19.09 0.94
C ILE A 296 -10.29 -19.26 1.68
N GLU A 297 -10.15 -18.69 2.88
CA GLU A 297 -8.94 -18.81 3.68
C GLU A 297 -8.71 -20.25 4.17
N GLU A 298 -9.76 -20.92 4.62
CA GLU A 298 -9.72 -22.32 5.03
C GLU A 298 -9.29 -23.25 3.91
N ALA A 299 -9.64 -22.96 2.64
CA ALA A 299 -9.15 -23.68 1.48
C ALA A 299 -7.63 -23.53 1.24
N GLY A 300 -6.98 -22.65 1.98
CA GLY A 300 -5.52 -22.46 2.01
C GLY A 300 -4.93 -21.93 0.71
N PRO A 301 -3.61 -22.16 0.49
CA PRO A 301 -2.89 -21.57 -0.65
C PRO A 301 -3.32 -22.16 -2.00
N GLN A 302 -3.98 -23.32 -2.03
CA GLN A 302 -4.53 -23.92 -3.25
C GLN A 302 -5.83 -23.23 -3.68
N GLY A 303 -6.44 -22.46 -2.79
CA GLY A 303 -7.64 -21.67 -3.01
C GLY A 303 -8.92 -22.50 -3.14
N LEU A 304 -10.05 -21.82 -2.94
CA LEU A 304 -11.40 -22.33 -3.13
C LEU A 304 -11.72 -22.39 -4.63
N ALA A 305 -12.26 -23.53 -5.09
CA ALA A 305 -12.73 -23.68 -6.46
C ALA A 305 -14.04 -22.92 -6.67
N LEU A 306 -14.12 -22.15 -7.76
CA LEU A 306 -15.32 -21.41 -8.17
C LEU A 306 -15.64 -21.76 -9.62
N GLN A 307 -16.95 -21.97 -9.91
CA GLN A 307 -17.45 -22.17 -11.24
C GLN A 307 -18.29 -20.96 -11.65
N PRO A 308 -17.88 -20.15 -12.66
CA PRO A 308 -18.68 -19.05 -13.16
C PRO A 308 -19.98 -19.54 -13.82
N GLU A 309 -21.10 -18.88 -13.51
CA GLU A 309 -22.42 -19.07 -14.11
C GLU A 309 -22.99 -17.66 -14.43
N PHE A 310 -22.41 -17.01 -15.42
CA PHE A 310 -22.83 -15.67 -15.81
C PHE A 310 -24.17 -15.67 -16.54
N PRO A 311 -25.07 -14.72 -16.24
CA PRO A 311 -26.26 -14.49 -17.02
C PRO A 311 -25.89 -13.94 -18.43
N ARG A 312 -26.87 -13.92 -19.34
CA ARG A 312 -26.68 -13.44 -20.70
C ARG A 312 -26.30 -11.95 -20.75
N GLU A 313 -26.83 -11.15 -19.83
CA GLU A 313 -26.56 -9.73 -19.70
C GLU A 313 -25.84 -9.50 -18.36
N LEU A 314 -24.70 -8.82 -18.42
CA LEU A 314 -23.88 -8.47 -17.28
C LEU A 314 -23.86 -6.95 -17.08
N PRO A 315 -23.75 -6.47 -15.82
CA PRO A 315 -23.45 -5.06 -15.56
C PRO A 315 -22.16 -4.62 -16.24
N ASP A 316 -22.09 -3.37 -16.70
CA ASP A 316 -20.96 -2.81 -17.41
C ASP A 316 -19.61 -3.03 -16.67
N PHE A 317 -19.61 -2.84 -15.37
CA PHE A 317 -18.44 -3.07 -14.53
C PHE A 317 -17.88 -4.51 -14.60
N VAL A 318 -18.76 -5.51 -14.64
CA VAL A 318 -18.37 -6.92 -14.79
C VAL A 318 -17.91 -7.21 -16.22
N GLN A 319 -18.57 -6.59 -17.22
CA GLN A 319 -18.15 -6.70 -18.62
C GLN A 319 -16.74 -6.16 -18.84
N VAL A 320 -16.43 -4.98 -18.29
CA VAL A 320 -15.09 -4.38 -18.37
C VAL A 320 -14.05 -5.27 -17.72
N TYR A 321 -14.35 -5.83 -16.56
CA TYR A 321 -13.45 -6.78 -15.89
C TYR A 321 -13.21 -8.05 -16.71
N ASN A 322 -14.27 -8.67 -17.23
CA ASN A 322 -14.18 -9.87 -18.08
C ASN A 322 -13.39 -9.59 -19.36
N SER A 323 -13.59 -8.41 -19.97
CA SER A 323 -12.84 -7.98 -21.16
C SER A 323 -11.35 -7.84 -20.85
N TRP A 324 -11.00 -7.24 -19.69
CA TRP A 324 -9.62 -7.13 -19.23
C TRP A 324 -8.99 -8.50 -18.98
N LEU A 325 -9.72 -9.44 -18.34
CA LEU A 325 -9.24 -10.81 -18.13
C LEU A 325 -8.89 -11.49 -19.45
N GLN A 326 -9.78 -11.34 -20.45
CA GLN A 326 -9.62 -12.01 -21.75
C GLN A 326 -8.55 -11.33 -22.61
N SER A 327 -8.60 -10.02 -22.77
CA SER A 327 -7.77 -9.28 -23.74
C SER A 327 -6.36 -9.03 -23.23
N GLU A 328 -6.19 -8.73 -21.94
CA GLU A 328 -4.87 -8.36 -21.40
C GLU A 328 -4.25 -9.49 -20.58
N MET A 329 -5.05 -10.29 -19.88
CA MET A 329 -4.55 -11.34 -19.01
C MET A 329 -4.56 -12.71 -19.66
N GLY A 330 -5.26 -12.91 -20.80
CA GLY A 330 -5.36 -14.19 -21.49
C GLY A 330 -6.11 -15.24 -20.67
N VAL A 331 -7.08 -14.82 -19.85
CA VAL A 331 -7.89 -15.67 -18.98
C VAL A 331 -9.33 -15.68 -19.51
N ASP A 332 -9.87 -16.87 -19.78
CA ASP A 332 -11.30 -17.03 -20.07
C ASP A 332 -12.11 -16.80 -18.78
N PRO A 333 -12.96 -15.74 -18.73
CA PRO A 333 -13.75 -15.43 -17.53
C PRO A 333 -14.81 -16.49 -17.20
N CYS A 334 -15.18 -17.34 -18.17
CA CYS A 334 -16.18 -18.42 -18.00
C CYS A 334 -15.54 -19.75 -17.56
N ALA A 335 -14.22 -19.88 -17.60
CA ALA A 335 -13.52 -21.07 -17.17
C ALA A 335 -13.56 -21.27 -15.63
N PRO A 336 -13.55 -22.52 -15.13
CA PRO A 336 -13.36 -22.78 -13.71
C PRO A 336 -12.10 -22.10 -13.17
N LEU A 337 -12.19 -21.53 -11.98
CA LEU A 337 -11.07 -20.80 -11.37
C LEU A 337 -10.91 -21.20 -9.89
N ARG A 338 -9.77 -20.85 -9.32
CA ARG A 338 -9.53 -20.97 -7.88
C ARG A 338 -9.11 -19.64 -7.31
N VAL A 339 -9.63 -19.30 -6.15
CA VAL A 339 -9.34 -18.05 -5.44
C VAL A 339 -8.80 -18.33 -4.04
N ALA A 340 -7.84 -17.52 -3.60
CA ALA A 340 -7.35 -17.48 -2.23
C ALA A 340 -7.36 -16.03 -1.73
N LEU A 341 -7.20 -15.81 -0.44
CA LEU A 341 -7.00 -14.48 0.09
C LEU A 341 -5.53 -14.05 -0.11
N TYR A 342 -5.37 -12.80 -0.49
CA TYR A 342 -4.10 -12.12 -0.73
C TYR A 342 -4.02 -10.82 0.06
N ALA A 343 -2.85 -10.51 0.62
CA ALA A 343 -2.56 -9.19 1.17
C ALA A 343 -2.65 -8.15 0.04
N HIS A 344 -3.49 -7.14 0.24
CA HIS A 344 -3.84 -6.17 -0.80
C HIS A 344 -3.36 -4.76 -0.49
N ALA A 345 -3.75 -4.19 0.67
CA ALA A 345 -3.40 -2.82 1.02
C ALA A 345 -3.27 -2.63 2.53
N SER A 346 -2.27 -1.84 2.94
CA SER A 346 -2.09 -1.40 4.33
C SER A 346 -2.98 -0.19 4.62
N ASN A 347 -3.74 -0.25 5.73
CA ASN A 347 -4.47 0.91 6.25
C ASN A 347 -3.69 1.64 7.32
N GLY A 348 -2.70 0.97 7.93
CA GLY A 348 -1.78 1.53 8.89
C GLY A 348 -0.39 1.78 8.30
N GLY A 349 0.42 2.53 9.04
CA GLY A 349 1.76 2.91 8.62
C GLY A 349 2.31 4.06 9.46
N ILE A 350 3.12 4.89 8.84
CA ILE A 350 3.73 6.07 9.43
C ILE A 350 2.62 7.07 9.77
N ARG A 351 2.56 7.51 11.04
CA ARG A 351 1.67 8.60 11.44
C ARG A 351 2.11 9.89 10.77
N ILE A 352 1.17 10.61 10.18
CA ILE A 352 1.43 11.91 9.56
C ILE A 352 0.49 13.00 10.08
N GLY A 353 0.94 14.24 10.03
CA GLY A 353 0.10 15.42 10.20
C GLY A 353 -0.65 15.79 8.92
N THR A 354 -1.48 16.83 9.01
CA THR A 354 -2.26 17.34 7.86
C THR A 354 -1.39 17.91 6.72
N ASP A 355 -0.14 18.24 7.01
CA ASP A 355 0.90 18.68 6.08
C ASP A 355 1.83 17.57 5.61
N ALA A 356 1.49 16.32 5.93
CA ALA A 356 2.26 15.10 5.66
C ALA A 356 3.60 14.98 6.44
N SER A 357 3.84 15.82 7.47
CA SER A 357 5.00 15.69 8.36
C SER A 357 4.88 14.47 9.26
N THR A 358 6.03 13.86 9.64
CA THR A 358 6.07 12.65 10.49
C THR A 358 6.36 12.96 11.96
N GLY A 359 6.56 14.23 12.31
CA GLY A 359 7.08 14.65 13.61
C GLY A 359 8.61 14.64 13.70
N VAL A 360 9.31 14.09 12.72
CA VAL A 360 10.78 14.17 12.58
C VAL A 360 11.12 15.34 11.66
N ALA A 361 12.01 16.21 12.09
CA ALA A 361 12.41 17.39 11.34
C ALA A 361 12.99 17.01 9.96
N GLY A 362 12.42 17.55 8.87
CA GLY A 362 12.83 17.23 7.51
C GLY A 362 12.32 15.88 6.97
N LEU A 363 11.52 15.12 7.73
CA LEU A 363 10.94 13.84 7.28
C LEU A 363 9.43 13.96 7.03
N TYR A 364 9.03 13.57 5.82
CA TYR A 364 7.63 13.55 5.35
C TYR A 364 7.28 12.17 4.83
N ALA A 365 5.98 11.84 4.80
CA ALA A 365 5.53 10.57 4.22
C ALA A 365 4.19 10.72 3.50
N ALA A 366 3.96 9.91 2.44
CA ALA A 366 2.74 9.94 1.65
C ALA A 366 2.39 8.58 1.04
N GLY A 367 1.11 8.41 0.74
CA GLY A 367 0.58 7.18 0.12
C GLY A 367 0.48 6.02 1.12
N GLU A 368 0.52 4.81 0.62
CA GLU A 368 0.19 3.60 1.39
C GLU A 368 1.16 3.28 2.54
N CYS A 369 2.36 3.89 2.59
CA CYS A 369 3.24 3.75 3.76
C CYS A 369 2.76 4.52 4.99
N THR A 370 1.71 5.36 4.86
CA THR A 370 1.14 6.20 5.92
C THR A 370 -0.11 5.58 6.54
N GLY A 371 -0.48 6.01 7.74
CA GLY A 371 -1.68 5.58 8.45
C GLY A 371 -2.37 6.74 9.17
N GLY A 372 -3.52 6.43 9.79
CA GLY A 372 -4.31 7.37 10.58
C GLY A 372 -5.54 7.94 9.88
N MET A 373 -5.64 7.88 8.52
CA MET A 373 -6.79 8.41 7.78
C MET A 373 -7.84 7.36 7.41
N HIS A 374 -7.51 6.08 7.39
CA HIS A 374 -8.43 5.02 6.93
C HIS A 374 -9.05 4.21 8.06
N GLY A 375 -8.38 4.11 9.21
CA GLY A 375 -8.82 3.25 10.31
C GLY A 375 -8.78 1.76 9.96
N ALA A 376 -9.75 1.00 10.49
CA ALA A 376 -9.76 -0.45 10.39
C ALA A 376 -10.11 -0.98 9.00
N ASP A 377 -10.99 -0.29 8.27
CA ASP A 377 -11.36 -0.57 6.89
C ASP A 377 -11.25 0.70 6.05
N ARG A 378 -10.83 0.55 4.79
CA ARG A 378 -10.72 1.66 3.84
C ARG A 378 -11.81 1.57 2.78
N LEU A 379 -12.53 2.66 2.56
CA LEU A 379 -13.46 2.79 1.44
C LEU A 379 -12.73 2.68 0.09
N GLY A 380 -13.38 2.06 -0.89
CA GLY A 380 -12.88 1.98 -2.26
C GLY A 380 -12.56 3.37 -2.84
N GLY A 381 -11.52 3.47 -3.65
CA GLY A 381 -11.11 4.74 -4.28
C GLY A 381 -10.28 5.68 -3.41
N LEU A 382 -10.27 5.53 -2.07
CA LEU A 382 -9.54 6.44 -1.19
C LEU A 382 -8.03 6.19 -1.13
N SER A 383 -7.54 5.05 -1.58
CA SER A 383 -6.09 4.80 -1.68
C SER A 383 -5.43 5.72 -2.72
N THR A 384 -6.06 5.87 -3.89
CA THR A 384 -5.59 6.80 -4.93
C THR A 384 -5.71 8.25 -4.46
N ALA A 385 -6.82 8.61 -3.80
CA ALA A 385 -7.01 9.94 -3.22
C ALA A 385 -5.91 10.27 -2.18
N ASN A 386 -5.59 9.32 -1.28
CA ASN A 386 -4.48 9.47 -0.31
C ASN A 386 -3.15 9.75 -1.02
N CYS A 387 -2.82 8.98 -2.07
CA CYS A 387 -1.59 9.19 -2.84
C CYS A 387 -1.52 10.59 -3.45
N LEU A 388 -2.64 11.12 -3.94
CA LEU A 388 -2.69 12.47 -4.53
C LEU A 388 -2.58 13.55 -3.45
N VAL A 389 -3.49 13.53 -2.47
CA VAL A 389 -3.58 14.59 -1.44
C VAL A 389 -2.28 14.71 -0.65
N PHE A 390 -1.86 13.61 -0.02
CA PHE A 390 -0.66 13.65 0.82
C PHE A 390 0.63 13.61 0.02
N GLY A 391 0.62 13.07 -1.21
CA GLY A 391 1.75 13.21 -2.13
C GLY A 391 2.05 14.68 -2.46
N MET A 392 1.03 15.44 -2.86
CA MET A 392 1.17 16.88 -3.14
C MET A 392 1.63 17.65 -1.91
N ARG A 393 0.98 17.42 -0.76
CA ARG A 393 1.33 18.10 0.51
C ARG A 393 2.74 17.78 0.98
N ALA A 394 3.14 16.52 0.92
CA ALA A 394 4.49 16.11 1.30
C ALA A 394 5.55 16.81 0.45
N GLY A 395 5.34 16.86 -0.87
CA GLY A 395 6.24 17.56 -1.79
C GLY A 395 6.36 19.04 -1.48
N GLU A 396 5.24 19.74 -1.31
CA GLU A 396 5.20 21.17 -0.97
C GLU A 396 5.81 21.47 0.39
N SER A 397 5.52 20.66 1.41
CA SER A 397 6.03 20.85 2.77
C SER A 397 7.52 20.58 2.83
N ALA A 398 8.01 19.53 2.17
CA ALA A 398 9.42 19.23 2.06
C ALA A 398 10.20 20.35 1.35
N ALA A 399 9.63 20.92 0.27
CA ALA A 399 10.23 22.02 -0.45
C ALA A 399 10.28 23.31 0.39
N ARG A 400 9.18 23.62 1.11
CA ARG A 400 9.16 24.79 2.04
C ARG A 400 10.19 24.65 3.15
N TRP A 401 10.32 23.46 3.73
CA TRP A 401 11.34 23.16 4.74
C TRP A 401 12.75 23.36 4.17
N ALA A 402 13.03 22.80 3.01
CA ALA A 402 14.33 22.92 2.36
C ALA A 402 14.69 24.37 2.00
N ALA A 403 13.70 25.19 1.59
CA ALA A 403 13.88 26.57 1.23
C ALA A 403 14.14 27.51 2.43
N GLN A 404 13.80 27.11 3.67
CA GLN A 404 14.08 27.90 4.88
C GLN A 404 15.57 28.05 5.19
N GLY A 405 16.45 27.42 4.40
CA GLY A 405 17.88 27.70 4.44
C GLY A 405 18.62 27.08 5.62
N ALA A 406 18.06 26.03 6.24
CA ALA A 406 18.82 25.25 7.23
C ALA A 406 20.20 24.89 6.66
N PRO A 407 21.29 25.10 7.43
CA PRO A 407 22.63 24.81 6.94
C PRO A 407 22.71 23.35 6.52
N ARG A 408 23.38 23.10 5.39
CA ARG A 408 23.66 21.72 4.98
C ARG A 408 24.64 21.13 5.98
N VAL A 409 24.14 20.14 6.71
CA VAL A 409 24.96 19.40 7.67
C VAL A 409 25.67 18.29 6.91
N ARG A 410 26.93 18.05 7.26
CA ARG A 410 27.69 16.92 6.68
C ARG A 410 26.98 15.62 7.07
N VAL A 411 26.65 14.81 6.07
CA VAL A 411 26.07 13.48 6.31
C VAL A 411 27.10 12.65 7.09
N PRO A 412 26.71 11.98 8.20
CA PRO A 412 27.61 11.12 8.97
C PRO A 412 28.30 10.06 8.12
N GLU A 413 29.41 9.52 8.57
CA GLU A 413 30.10 8.41 7.90
C GLU A 413 29.17 7.21 7.70
N LEU A 414 29.54 6.31 6.77
CA LEU A 414 28.76 5.10 6.52
C LEU A 414 28.61 4.28 7.82
N PRO A 415 27.42 3.75 8.10
CA PRO A 415 27.20 2.92 9.28
C PRO A 415 28.06 1.64 9.21
N CYS A 416 28.51 1.15 10.35
CA CYS A 416 29.34 -0.08 10.41
C CYS A 416 28.64 -1.30 9.81
N TRP A 417 27.32 -1.37 9.82
CA TRP A 417 26.58 -2.49 9.24
C TRP A 417 26.77 -2.61 7.72
N THR A 418 27.24 -1.57 7.00
CA THR A 418 27.54 -1.65 5.56
C THR A 418 28.69 -2.60 5.24
N ALA A 419 29.49 -2.95 6.22
CA ALA A 419 30.56 -3.94 6.13
C ALA A 419 30.24 -5.28 6.82
N LEU A 420 28.98 -5.50 7.21
CA LEU A 420 28.51 -6.70 7.93
C LEU A 420 27.42 -7.39 7.13
N ALA A 421 27.47 -8.72 7.05
CA ALA A 421 26.40 -9.53 6.48
C ALA A 421 26.11 -10.73 7.38
N SER A 422 24.87 -11.21 7.36
CA SER A 422 24.45 -12.42 8.05
C SER A 422 24.08 -13.51 7.03
N PRO A 423 24.66 -14.70 7.09
CA PRO A 423 24.24 -15.83 6.27
C PRO A 423 22.80 -16.29 6.58
N ALA A 424 22.25 -15.91 7.74
CA ALA A 424 20.88 -16.22 8.12
C ALA A 424 19.83 -15.35 7.41
N ALA A 425 20.21 -14.31 6.67
CA ALA A 425 19.27 -13.33 6.12
C ALA A 425 18.18 -13.94 5.23
N CYS A 426 18.54 -14.85 4.32
CA CYS A 426 17.55 -15.51 3.44
C CYS A 426 16.59 -16.42 4.22
N ALA A 427 17.10 -17.24 5.14
CA ALA A 427 16.28 -18.12 5.96
C ALA A 427 15.35 -17.34 6.91
N ALA A 428 15.82 -16.20 7.46
CA ALA A 428 15.00 -15.31 8.25
C ALA A 428 13.86 -14.68 7.44
N GLU A 429 14.12 -14.29 6.21
CA GLU A 429 13.11 -13.76 5.27
C GLU A 429 12.02 -14.80 4.95
N GLU A 430 12.41 -16.04 4.69
CA GLU A 430 11.49 -17.16 4.42
C GLU A 430 10.65 -17.49 5.65
N SER A 431 11.27 -17.60 6.83
CA SER A 431 10.59 -17.88 8.09
C SER A 431 9.61 -16.78 8.48
N MET A 432 9.99 -15.51 8.28
CA MET A 432 9.11 -14.37 8.49
C MET A 432 7.87 -14.48 7.61
N ARG A 433 8.03 -14.69 6.29
CA ARG A 433 6.89 -14.81 5.38
C ARG A 433 5.99 -15.98 5.71
N ALA A 434 6.55 -17.13 6.07
CA ALA A 434 5.78 -18.30 6.49
C ALA A 434 4.94 -17.97 7.73
N ALA A 435 5.51 -17.32 8.74
CA ALA A 435 4.78 -16.93 9.96
C ALA A 435 3.68 -15.89 9.66
N MET A 436 3.94 -14.93 8.76
CA MET A 436 2.94 -13.95 8.36
C MET A 436 1.78 -14.61 7.59
N ASP A 437 2.06 -15.52 6.66
CA ASP A 437 1.05 -16.26 5.90
C ASP A 437 0.22 -17.21 6.78
N GLU A 438 0.82 -17.82 7.80
CA GLU A 438 0.15 -18.79 8.65
C GLU A 438 -0.69 -18.14 9.76
N HIS A 439 -0.20 -17.03 10.34
CA HIS A 439 -0.78 -16.48 11.57
C HIS A 439 -1.35 -15.06 11.45
N CYS A 440 -1.06 -14.34 10.36
CA CYS A 440 -1.36 -12.92 10.23
C CYS A 440 -2.28 -12.56 9.05
N MET A 441 -2.89 -13.56 8.41
CA MET A 441 -3.86 -13.35 7.34
C MET A 441 -5.19 -12.79 7.89
N ALA A 442 -6.30 -12.99 7.20
CA ALA A 442 -7.59 -12.40 7.55
C ALA A 442 -8.12 -12.92 8.91
N LEU A 443 -8.09 -14.22 9.13
CA LEU A 443 -8.46 -14.82 10.42
C LEU A 443 -7.20 -15.07 11.24
N ARG A 444 -7.15 -14.48 12.43
CA ARG A 444 -6.04 -14.57 13.36
C ARG A 444 -6.49 -15.21 14.67
N SER A 445 -5.57 -15.80 15.41
CA SER A 445 -5.81 -16.27 16.78
C SER A 445 -4.77 -15.67 17.72
N VAL A 446 -5.11 -15.55 19.00
CA VAL A 446 -4.16 -15.07 20.02
C VAL A 446 -2.92 -15.96 20.04
N ALA A 447 -3.09 -17.29 20.04
CA ALA A 447 -1.99 -18.24 20.02
C ALA A 447 -1.14 -18.11 18.75
N GLY A 448 -1.76 -17.96 17.58
CA GLY A 448 -1.05 -17.75 16.32
C GLY A 448 -0.22 -16.46 16.29
N LEU A 449 -0.78 -15.36 16.82
CA LEU A 449 -0.04 -14.11 16.92
C LEU A 449 1.15 -14.20 17.89
N GLU A 450 1.05 -14.99 18.98
CA GLU A 450 2.18 -15.27 19.86
C GLU A 450 3.25 -16.11 19.16
N GLN A 451 2.85 -17.12 18.37
CA GLN A 451 3.77 -17.93 17.57
C GLN A 451 4.49 -17.07 16.52
N ALA A 452 3.76 -16.21 15.79
CA ALA A 452 4.34 -15.28 14.84
C ALA A 452 5.37 -14.36 15.52
N ALA A 453 5.03 -13.78 16.67
CA ALA A 453 5.96 -12.93 17.43
C ALA A 453 7.24 -13.68 17.82
N ALA A 454 7.11 -14.90 18.33
CA ALA A 454 8.27 -15.73 18.72
C ALA A 454 9.16 -16.08 17.52
N VAL A 455 8.57 -16.37 16.34
CA VAL A 455 9.34 -16.60 15.10
C VAL A 455 10.09 -15.33 14.69
N LEU A 456 9.43 -14.19 14.67
CA LEU A 456 10.05 -12.91 14.28
C LEU A 456 11.21 -12.54 15.23
N GLU A 457 11.03 -12.69 16.53
CA GLU A 457 12.07 -12.44 17.52
C GLU A 457 13.27 -13.38 17.37
N ARG A 458 13.02 -14.67 17.12
CA ARG A 458 14.08 -15.62 16.82
C ARG A 458 14.85 -15.23 15.57
N CYS A 459 14.16 -14.94 14.46
CA CYS A 459 14.77 -14.51 13.21
C CYS A 459 15.63 -13.24 13.38
N ALA A 460 15.14 -12.27 14.17
CA ALA A 460 15.89 -11.05 14.45
C ALA A 460 17.17 -11.34 15.24
N ARG A 461 17.10 -12.17 16.30
CA ARG A 461 18.29 -12.59 17.07
C ARG A 461 19.29 -13.36 16.23
N GLU A 462 18.85 -14.30 15.41
CA GLU A 462 19.71 -15.10 14.52
C GLU A 462 20.38 -14.23 13.45
N LEU A 463 19.64 -13.28 12.88
CA LEU A 463 20.17 -12.32 11.92
C LEU A 463 21.25 -11.44 12.55
N GLU A 464 20.99 -10.87 13.70
CA GLU A 464 21.91 -9.97 14.42
C GLU A 464 23.12 -10.71 14.96
N GLY A 465 22.92 -11.86 15.62
CA GLY A 465 24.00 -12.70 16.17
C GLY A 465 24.86 -13.35 15.08
N GLY A 466 24.36 -13.48 13.85
CA GLY A 466 25.07 -14.00 12.69
C GLY A 466 25.83 -12.95 11.87
N LEU A 467 25.82 -11.68 12.28
CA LEU A 467 26.53 -10.62 11.57
C LEU A 467 28.06 -10.82 11.65
N VAL A 468 28.69 -10.96 10.49
CA VAL A 468 30.15 -11.11 10.34
C VAL A 468 30.69 -10.12 9.30
N PRO A 469 31.95 -9.73 9.36
CA PRO A 469 32.58 -8.92 8.32
C PRO A 469 32.39 -9.54 6.94
N SER A 470 31.95 -8.73 5.99
CA SER A 470 31.68 -9.18 4.61
C SER A 470 32.35 -8.24 3.62
N SER A 471 32.98 -8.83 2.60
CA SER A 471 33.48 -8.12 1.43
C SER A 471 32.42 -7.91 0.35
N SER A 472 31.19 -8.44 0.57
CA SER A 472 30.05 -8.31 -0.33
C SER A 472 29.10 -7.20 0.15
N PRO A 473 29.12 -6.01 -0.45
CA PRO A 473 28.16 -4.96 -0.10
C PRO A 473 26.70 -5.38 -0.34
N ARG A 474 26.47 -6.26 -1.32
CA ARG A 474 25.15 -6.82 -1.62
C ARG A 474 24.60 -7.63 -0.46
N ASP A 475 25.42 -8.50 0.14
CA ASP A 475 24.98 -9.32 1.28
C ASP A 475 24.69 -8.47 2.52
N ALA A 476 25.45 -7.39 2.71
CA ALA A 476 25.16 -6.40 3.73
C ALA A 476 23.83 -5.69 3.47
N ALA A 477 23.55 -5.29 2.23
CA ALA A 477 22.27 -4.69 1.85
C ALA A 477 21.10 -5.65 2.06
N ILE A 478 21.26 -6.93 1.70
CA ILE A 478 20.23 -7.99 1.95
C ILE A 478 19.98 -8.14 3.44
N SER A 479 21.04 -8.25 4.25
CA SER A 479 20.91 -8.39 5.70
C SER A 479 20.19 -7.19 6.34
N ARG A 480 20.54 -5.97 5.92
CA ARG A 480 19.87 -4.75 6.38
C ARG A 480 18.39 -4.70 5.97
N ARG A 481 18.08 -5.03 4.72
CA ARG A 481 16.69 -5.13 4.23
C ARG A 481 15.88 -6.11 5.06
N THR A 482 16.42 -7.31 5.30
CA THR A 482 15.76 -8.34 6.11
C THR A 482 15.49 -7.85 7.53
N ALA A 483 16.46 -7.15 8.17
CA ALA A 483 16.26 -6.55 9.48
C ALA A 483 15.12 -5.54 9.49
N LEU A 484 15.05 -4.63 8.52
CA LEU A 484 13.97 -3.64 8.39
C LEU A 484 12.60 -4.30 8.19
N ARG A 485 12.54 -5.35 7.39
CA ARG A 485 11.30 -6.10 7.14
C ARG A 485 10.83 -6.84 8.39
N LEU A 486 11.73 -7.48 9.13
CA LEU A 486 11.42 -8.09 10.43
C LEU A 486 10.89 -7.06 11.42
N GLN A 487 11.45 -5.86 11.47
CA GLN A 487 10.96 -4.76 12.31
C GLN A 487 9.54 -4.32 11.90
N THR A 488 9.26 -4.19 10.61
CA THR A 488 7.91 -3.86 10.13
C THR A 488 6.92 -4.97 10.46
N ALA A 489 7.28 -6.24 10.25
CA ALA A 489 6.45 -7.40 10.61
C ALA A 489 6.18 -7.45 12.12
N ALA A 490 7.21 -7.23 12.95
CA ALA A 490 7.08 -7.18 14.40
C ALA A 490 6.14 -6.04 14.85
N ALA A 491 6.19 -4.87 14.20
CA ALA A 491 5.26 -3.77 14.47
C ALA A 491 3.81 -4.15 14.15
N MET A 492 3.57 -4.87 13.03
CA MET A 492 2.24 -5.37 12.65
C MET A 492 1.72 -6.41 13.64
N VAL A 493 2.51 -7.43 13.95
CA VAL A 493 2.15 -8.49 14.91
C VAL A 493 1.94 -7.90 16.31
N GLY A 494 2.83 -7.01 16.75
CA GLY A 494 2.71 -6.33 18.03
C GLY A 494 1.44 -5.48 18.15
N ALA A 495 1.04 -4.79 17.08
CA ALA A 495 -0.23 -4.04 17.04
C ALA A 495 -1.43 -4.99 17.09
N ALA A 496 -1.40 -6.10 16.33
CA ALA A 496 -2.45 -7.11 16.31
C ALA A 496 -2.64 -7.79 17.69
N ARG A 497 -1.55 -8.12 18.39
CA ARG A 497 -1.59 -8.69 19.75
C ARG A 497 -2.22 -7.75 20.80
N ARG A 498 -2.04 -6.44 20.63
CA ARG A 498 -2.67 -5.43 21.52
C ARG A 498 -4.16 -5.23 21.27
N ARG A 499 -4.70 -5.79 20.19
CA ARG A 499 -6.12 -5.69 19.83
C ARG A 499 -6.80 -7.07 19.92
N PRO A 500 -7.34 -7.43 21.10
CA PRO A 500 -7.91 -8.77 21.32
C PRO A 500 -9.30 -8.96 20.70
N VAL A 501 -9.88 -7.91 20.11
CA VAL A 501 -11.24 -7.93 19.54
C VAL A 501 -11.21 -7.66 18.04
N SER A 502 -12.08 -8.32 17.30
CA SER A 502 -12.24 -8.11 15.87
C SER A 502 -12.68 -6.68 15.55
N CYS A 503 -12.06 -6.08 14.52
CA CYS A 503 -12.35 -4.73 14.08
C CYS A 503 -11.92 -4.57 12.61
N GLY A 504 -12.88 -4.37 11.69
CA GLY A 504 -12.59 -4.18 10.26
C GLY A 504 -11.77 -5.33 9.66
N SER A 505 -10.63 -5.00 9.08
CA SER A 505 -9.72 -5.98 8.46
C SER A 505 -8.94 -6.85 9.47
N HIS A 506 -9.06 -6.59 10.77
CA HIS A 506 -8.51 -7.42 11.84
C HIS A 506 -9.60 -8.31 12.42
N CYS A 507 -9.52 -9.63 12.17
CA CYS A 507 -10.47 -10.63 12.67
C CYS A 507 -9.74 -11.61 13.59
N ILE A 508 -10.23 -11.73 14.82
CA ILE A 508 -9.74 -12.71 15.82
C ILE A 508 -10.74 -13.85 15.91
N ALA A 509 -10.22 -15.08 15.82
CA ALA A 509 -11.00 -16.27 16.11
C ALA A 509 -11.47 -16.23 17.56
N GLY A 510 -12.77 -16.49 17.78
CA GLY A 510 -13.38 -16.54 19.11
C GLY A 510 -12.97 -17.77 19.90
#